data_ef0190ca6093666309a56ad44d35e7ef
#
_entry.id   ef0190ca6093666309a56ad44d35e7ef
#
_cell.length_a   1.000
_cell.length_b   1.000
_cell.length_c   1.000
_cell.angle_alpha   90.00
_cell.angle_beta   90.00
_cell.angle_gamma   90.00
#
_symmetry.space_group_name_H-M   'P 1'
#
loop_
_entity.id
_entity.type
_entity.pdbx_description
1 polymer ?
#
loop_
_entity_poly.entity_id
_entity_poly.type
_entity_poly.pdbx_seq_one_letter_code
_entity_poly.pdbx_strand_id
1 'polypeptide(L)'
;MTDVTSLLNEVEAGSDLTRRTVFISHANPEDNEFTAWLGTRLIGAGYHVWSDLLRLIGGEPFWRDIGDAIKDYAEVVVLVLSRASVQKPGVLDEIALAVATSRKLKNPKFIIPVRLDDLPYDEFPEQVIRLNAINFNGNWADGLHRLFEALDERAVTKGEEDHMQGIAEFRNFRLRQSAAISAEPETVEGTWLQIRSLPGKAYLSRYGSDAKTVAKALGRFNTPVVAWDRLGLGFAKASEIIEVETPDLSVEHGYDVDLQKFVAGEASGSPQLRGVDARRMIANLLRQAWERFATEKGLLPYAFANSTGWYVPRGLIEKDTVTFVDRTGRKRRKRLSGRSEKRKVYWSFAVTMHPVVGRRWHLELKPQVVFTEDGIKPVENKATMARLRKSFCKNWWNDQWRTLLNAYIRFLADEDGDIHIPLGVGAAMVVAGELMAFEAPTSIVGDSIAIEEEEAETDTAADQLDDGIDFLDADEFGEVEA
;
A
#
# COMPACT_ATOMS: atom_id res chain seq x y z
N MET A 1 26.39 48.33 -23.05
CA MET A 1 25.15 48.71 -22.32
C MET A 1 24.01 48.39 -23.24
N THR A 2 23.57 47.15 -23.21
CA THR A 2 22.44 46.67 -24.00
C THR A 2 21.19 46.99 -23.18
N ASP A 3 20.32 47.68 -23.81
CA ASP A 3 19.14 48.34 -23.23
C ASP A 3 18.15 47.33 -22.62
N VAL A 4 18.08 47.33 -21.30
CA VAL A 4 17.13 46.45 -20.51
C VAL A 4 15.68 46.78 -20.87
N THR A 5 15.41 47.99 -21.42
CA THR A 5 14.08 48.46 -21.81
C THR A 5 13.58 47.73 -23.07
N SER A 6 14.48 47.26 -23.96
CA SER A 6 14.10 46.49 -25.16
C SER A 6 13.68 45.06 -24.82
N LEU A 7 14.29 44.45 -23.80
CA LEU A 7 13.91 43.12 -23.30
C LEU A 7 12.58 43.10 -22.58
N LEU A 8 12.20 44.21 -21.93
CA LEU A 8 10.89 44.33 -21.25
C LEU A 8 9.74 44.57 -22.23
N ASN A 9 10.02 45.18 -23.40
CA ASN A 9 9.01 45.39 -24.43
C ASN A 9 8.78 44.22 -25.37
N GLU A 10 9.73 43.25 -25.45
CA GLU A 10 9.51 41.97 -26.17
C GLU A 10 8.68 40.95 -25.37
N VAL A 11 8.55 41.11 -24.08
CA VAL A 11 7.68 40.29 -23.21
C VAL A 11 6.20 40.74 -23.29
N GLU A 12 5.90 41.99 -23.72
CA GLU A 12 4.54 42.51 -23.83
C GLU A 12 3.90 42.31 -25.22
N ALA A 13 4.61 41.83 -26.22
CA ALA A 13 4.06 41.65 -27.57
C ALA A 13 3.84 40.15 -27.88
N GLY A 14 2.66 39.63 -27.49
CA GLY A 14 2.05 38.50 -28.21
C GLY A 14 2.58 37.09 -27.85
N SER A 15 2.72 36.75 -26.59
CA SER A 15 2.63 35.33 -26.21
C SER A 15 1.15 34.94 -26.19
N ASP A 16 0.77 34.10 -27.11
CA ASP A 16 -0.47 33.31 -27.03
C ASP A 16 -0.44 32.59 -25.66
N LEU A 17 -1.18 33.12 -24.68
CA LEU A 17 -1.24 32.57 -23.32
C LEU A 17 -1.92 31.21 -23.41
N THR A 18 -1.14 30.20 -23.78
CA THR A 18 -1.62 28.81 -23.83
C THR A 18 -1.99 28.40 -22.41
N ARG A 19 -3.28 28.10 -22.22
CA ARG A 19 -3.81 27.52 -21.00
C ARG A 19 -3.14 26.17 -20.76
N ARG A 20 -2.51 25.99 -19.59
CA ARG A 20 -1.74 24.75 -19.28
C ARG A 20 -1.98 24.27 -17.85
N THR A 21 -2.83 24.94 -17.07
CA THR A 21 -2.92 24.73 -15.63
C THR A 21 -4.19 23.97 -15.27
N VAL A 22 -4.05 22.94 -14.45
CA VAL A 22 -5.14 22.28 -13.75
C VAL A 22 -5.43 23.10 -12.49
N PHE A 23 -6.53 23.81 -12.45
CA PHE A 23 -6.97 24.58 -11.29
C PHE A 23 -7.77 23.67 -10.36
N ILE A 24 -7.45 23.65 -9.03
CA ILE A 24 -8.20 22.89 -8.02
C ILE A 24 -8.93 23.88 -7.09
N SER A 25 -10.26 23.89 -7.20
CA SER A 25 -11.15 24.61 -6.28
C SER A 25 -11.57 23.71 -5.14
N HIS A 26 -11.48 24.16 -3.88
CA HIS A 26 -11.75 23.37 -2.68
C HIS A 26 -12.17 24.21 -1.48
N ALA A 27 -12.74 23.59 -0.45
CA ALA A 27 -13.01 24.26 0.82
C ALA A 27 -11.75 24.34 1.69
N ASN A 28 -11.31 25.56 2.00
CA ASN A 28 -10.21 25.80 2.93
C ASN A 28 -10.79 26.12 4.32
N PRO A 29 -10.38 25.47 5.44
CA PRO A 29 -9.32 24.44 5.51
C PRO A 29 -9.80 22.98 5.38
N GLU A 30 -11.09 22.71 5.26
CA GLU A 30 -11.70 21.39 5.44
C GLU A 30 -11.17 20.35 4.42
N ASP A 31 -10.99 20.74 3.15
CA ASP A 31 -10.57 19.86 2.07
C ASP A 31 -9.07 19.94 1.78
N ASN A 32 -8.28 20.63 2.63
CA ASN A 32 -6.86 20.90 2.40
C ASN A 32 -6.03 19.60 2.29
N GLU A 33 -6.31 18.60 3.11
CA GLU A 33 -5.57 17.33 3.07
C GLU A 33 -5.75 16.62 1.72
N PHE A 34 -6.98 16.55 1.25
CA PHE A 34 -7.29 15.96 -0.05
C PHE A 34 -6.67 16.78 -1.19
N THR A 35 -6.79 18.10 -1.15
CA THR A 35 -6.27 18.99 -2.19
C THR A 35 -4.74 18.91 -2.30
N ALA A 36 -4.03 18.89 -1.17
CA ALA A 36 -2.59 18.70 -1.16
C ALA A 36 -2.19 17.32 -1.73
N TRP A 37 -2.90 16.27 -1.32
CA TRP A 37 -2.67 14.92 -1.84
C TRP A 37 -2.93 14.84 -3.35
N LEU A 38 -4.06 15.37 -3.81
CA LEU A 38 -4.44 15.36 -5.23
C LEU A 38 -3.46 16.18 -6.07
N GLY A 39 -3.15 17.42 -5.64
CA GLY A 39 -2.23 18.31 -6.35
C GLY A 39 -0.87 17.68 -6.53
N THR A 40 -0.31 17.06 -5.49
CA THR A 40 1.00 16.38 -5.59
C THR A 40 0.97 15.17 -6.55
N ARG A 41 -0.15 14.44 -6.65
CA ARG A 41 -0.30 13.34 -7.62
C ARG A 41 -0.37 13.87 -9.05
N LEU A 42 -1.06 14.98 -9.26
CA LEU A 42 -1.15 15.62 -10.57
C LEU A 42 0.22 16.21 -11.00
N ILE A 43 0.92 16.90 -10.11
CA ILE A 43 2.29 17.40 -10.35
C ILE A 43 3.21 16.21 -10.68
N GLY A 44 3.16 15.15 -9.88
CA GLY A 44 3.92 13.93 -10.11
C GLY A 44 3.60 13.21 -11.42
N ALA A 45 2.44 13.49 -12.04
CA ALA A 45 2.06 13.00 -13.37
C ALA A 45 2.41 13.99 -14.50
N GLY A 46 3.08 15.12 -14.18
CA GLY A 46 3.53 16.14 -15.13
C GLY A 46 2.52 17.24 -15.41
N TYR A 47 1.43 17.38 -14.65
CA TYR A 47 0.49 18.47 -14.82
C TYR A 47 0.94 19.71 -14.05
N HIS A 48 0.79 20.91 -14.63
CA HIS A 48 0.87 22.17 -13.90
C HIS A 48 -0.38 22.33 -13.05
N VAL A 49 -0.22 22.46 -11.74
CA VAL A 49 -1.34 22.53 -10.81
C VAL A 49 -1.36 23.87 -10.09
N TRP A 50 -2.54 24.45 -9.95
CA TRP A 50 -2.79 25.61 -9.14
C TRP A 50 -3.91 25.36 -8.13
N SER A 51 -3.64 25.71 -6.87
CA SER A 51 -4.65 25.88 -5.82
C SER A 51 -4.14 26.94 -4.85
N ASP A 52 -5.01 27.58 -4.08
CA ASP A 52 -4.60 28.55 -3.06
C ASP A 52 -3.70 27.91 -1.99
N LEU A 53 -3.86 26.62 -1.73
CA LEU A 53 -3.03 25.83 -0.83
C LEU A 53 -1.60 25.61 -1.36
N LEU A 54 -1.45 25.29 -2.65
CA LEU A 54 -0.16 25.00 -3.31
C LEU A 54 0.57 26.28 -3.74
N ARG A 55 -0.08 27.44 -3.67
CA ARG A 55 0.44 28.76 -4.03
C ARG A 55 1.65 29.20 -3.19
N LEU A 56 1.87 28.62 -2.03
CA LEU A 56 2.94 29.02 -1.10
C LEU A 56 4.32 28.41 -1.44
N ILE A 57 4.43 27.63 -2.50
CA ILE A 57 5.59 26.74 -2.75
C ILE A 57 6.44 27.25 -3.91
N GLY A 58 6.67 28.51 -4.00
CA GLY A 58 7.80 29.21 -4.62
C GLY A 58 8.24 28.84 -6.05
N GLY A 59 8.25 29.84 -6.93
CA GLY A 59 9.01 29.85 -8.20
C GLY A 59 8.20 30.20 -9.46
N GLU A 60 6.88 30.14 -9.41
CA GLU A 60 6.01 30.45 -10.54
C GLU A 60 5.57 31.94 -10.55
N PRO A 61 5.23 32.52 -11.72
CA PRO A 61 4.72 33.88 -11.81
C PRO A 61 3.49 34.06 -10.92
N PHE A 62 3.55 35.09 -10.08
CA PHE A 62 2.55 35.40 -9.09
C PHE A 62 1.22 35.82 -9.73
N TRP A 63 0.24 34.91 -9.73
CA TRP A 63 -1.16 35.25 -10.07
C TRP A 63 -1.76 36.09 -8.96
N ARG A 64 -2.10 37.33 -9.26
CA ARG A 64 -2.60 38.28 -8.27
C ARG A 64 -4.02 37.96 -7.78
N ASP A 65 -4.79 37.18 -8.55
CA ASP A 65 -6.19 36.87 -8.23
C ASP A 65 -6.55 35.44 -8.69
N ILE A 66 -7.35 34.75 -7.89
CA ILE A 66 -7.99 33.46 -8.22
C ILE A 66 -8.80 33.57 -9.53
N GLY A 67 -9.42 34.74 -9.70
CA GLY A 67 -10.18 35.07 -10.89
C GLY A 67 -9.37 35.00 -12.18
N ASP A 68 -8.13 35.49 -12.16
CA ASP A 68 -7.23 35.47 -13.32
C ASP A 68 -6.76 34.04 -13.60
N ALA A 69 -6.45 33.25 -12.55
CA ALA A 69 -6.06 31.86 -12.68
C ALA A 69 -7.14 31.03 -13.45
N ILE A 70 -8.40 31.19 -13.10
CA ILE A 70 -9.51 30.47 -13.77
C ILE A 70 -9.75 31.01 -15.18
N LYS A 71 -9.77 32.35 -15.35
CA LYS A 71 -10.15 33.00 -16.61
C LYS A 71 -9.11 32.84 -17.70
N ASP A 72 -7.84 32.96 -17.37
CA ASP A 72 -6.78 33.17 -18.34
C ASP A 72 -5.78 32.02 -18.44
N TYR A 73 -5.60 31.23 -17.36
CA TYR A 73 -4.55 30.22 -17.29
C TYR A 73 -5.05 28.79 -17.13
N ALA A 74 -6.23 28.57 -16.52
CA ALA A 74 -6.76 27.22 -16.38
C ALA A 74 -7.09 26.60 -17.74
N GLU A 75 -6.55 25.43 -18.00
CA GLU A 75 -6.93 24.53 -19.09
C GLU A 75 -8.16 23.71 -18.68
N VAL A 76 -8.20 23.30 -17.40
CA VAL A 76 -9.31 22.61 -16.77
C VAL A 76 -9.44 23.01 -15.30
N VAL A 77 -10.66 23.01 -14.79
CA VAL A 77 -10.97 23.26 -13.37
C VAL A 77 -11.48 21.97 -12.75
N VAL A 78 -10.76 21.47 -11.75
CA VAL A 78 -11.19 20.36 -10.88
C VAL A 78 -11.92 20.95 -9.69
N LEU A 79 -13.21 20.69 -9.57
CA LEU A 79 -14.05 21.16 -8.47
C LEU A 79 -14.18 20.08 -7.40
N VAL A 80 -13.60 20.31 -6.23
CA VAL A 80 -13.76 19.41 -5.09
C VAL A 80 -15.12 19.71 -4.43
N LEU A 81 -16.04 18.77 -4.60
CA LEU A 81 -17.38 18.84 -4.03
C LEU A 81 -17.45 17.99 -2.77
N SER A 82 -17.59 18.67 -1.64
CA SER A 82 -17.76 18.12 -0.30
C SER A 82 -18.92 18.83 0.41
N ARG A 83 -19.39 18.30 1.54
CA ARG A 83 -20.36 18.97 2.39
C ARG A 83 -19.89 20.36 2.83
N ALA A 84 -18.58 20.55 2.97
CA ALA A 84 -17.99 21.84 3.32
C ALA A 84 -17.97 22.77 2.10
N SER A 85 -17.51 22.31 0.95
CA SER A 85 -17.29 23.17 -0.23
C SER A 85 -18.57 23.78 -0.77
N VAL A 86 -19.69 23.06 -0.74
CA VAL A 86 -20.99 23.57 -1.23
C VAL A 86 -21.62 24.63 -0.33
N GLN A 87 -21.06 24.84 0.87
CA GLN A 87 -21.50 25.87 1.81
C GLN A 87 -20.58 27.10 1.84
N LYS A 88 -19.40 27.03 1.19
CA LYS A 88 -18.41 28.12 1.19
C LYS A 88 -18.72 29.12 0.07
N PRO A 89 -19.00 30.39 0.40
CA PRO A 89 -19.27 31.42 -0.63
C PRO A 89 -18.15 31.55 -1.66
N GLY A 90 -16.87 31.53 -1.22
CA GLY A 90 -15.72 31.60 -2.13
C GLY A 90 -15.68 30.47 -3.15
N VAL A 91 -15.99 29.22 -2.74
CA VAL A 91 -16.06 28.09 -3.66
C VAL A 91 -17.23 28.23 -4.65
N LEU A 92 -18.38 28.72 -4.17
CA LEU A 92 -19.52 28.99 -5.05
C LEU A 92 -19.23 30.07 -6.10
N ASP A 93 -18.46 31.09 -5.74
CA ASP A 93 -18.00 32.14 -6.66
C ASP A 93 -17.02 31.59 -7.68
N GLU A 94 -16.10 30.71 -7.28
CA GLU A 94 -15.19 29.98 -8.19
C GLU A 94 -15.95 29.08 -9.15
N ILE A 95 -16.96 28.35 -8.68
CA ILE A 95 -17.85 27.54 -9.53
C ILE A 95 -18.57 28.40 -10.58
N ALA A 96 -19.15 29.54 -10.14
CA ALA A 96 -19.83 30.46 -11.05
C ALA A 96 -18.88 31.01 -12.12
N LEU A 97 -17.65 31.34 -11.72
CA LEU A 97 -16.60 31.84 -12.60
C LEU A 97 -16.13 30.77 -13.59
N ALA A 98 -15.92 29.54 -13.14
CA ALA A 98 -15.54 28.42 -13.98
C ALA A 98 -16.62 28.13 -15.04
N VAL A 99 -17.90 28.16 -14.66
CA VAL A 99 -19.02 27.98 -15.58
C VAL A 99 -19.10 29.11 -16.61
N ALA A 100 -18.91 30.35 -16.20
CA ALA A 100 -18.88 31.50 -17.11
C ALA A 100 -17.70 31.39 -18.11
N THR A 101 -16.53 30.98 -17.62
CA THR A 101 -15.32 30.76 -18.43
C THR A 101 -15.53 29.59 -19.42
N SER A 102 -16.09 28.48 -18.99
CA SER A 102 -16.45 27.33 -19.84
C SER A 102 -17.35 27.75 -21.02
N ARG A 103 -18.36 28.59 -20.73
CA ARG A 103 -19.26 29.14 -21.76
C ARG A 103 -18.53 30.07 -22.72
N LYS A 104 -17.69 30.98 -22.22
CA LYS A 104 -16.88 31.91 -23.02
C LYS A 104 -15.95 31.15 -23.97
N LEU A 105 -15.29 30.10 -23.45
CA LEU A 105 -14.39 29.23 -24.22
C LEU A 105 -15.12 28.25 -25.17
N LYS A 106 -16.44 28.13 -25.03
CA LYS A 106 -17.25 27.08 -25.70
C LYS A 106 -16.69 25.68 -25.44
N ASN A 107 -16.09 25.47 -24.28
CA ASN A 107 -15.50 24.19 -23.87
C ASN A 107 -16.34 23.52 -22.77
N PRO A 108 -17.25 22.58 -23.13
CA PRO A 108 -18.10 21.88 -22.15
C PRO A 108 -17.28 20.92 -21.25
N LYS A 109 -16.05 20.61 -21.63
CA LYS A 109 -15.14 19.74 -20.86
C LYS A 109 -14.21 20.51 -19.92
N PHE A 110 -14.40 21.83 -19.76
CA PHE A 110 -13.56 22.70 -18.95
C PHE A 110 -13.64 22.39 -17.44
N ILE A 111 -14.73 21.80 -16.96
CA ILE A 111 -14.97 21.53 -15.54
C ILE A 111 -15.01 20.01 -15.31
N ILE A 112 -14.31 19.56 -14.28
CA ILE A 112 -14.34 18.19 -13.77
C ILE A 112 -14.75 18.23 -12.30
N PRO A 113 -16.01 17.94 -11.94
CA PRO A 113 -16.38 17.81 -10.56
C PRO A 113 -15.86 16.50 -9.97
N VAL A 114 -15.31 16.54 -8.77
CA VAL A 114 -14.89 15.39 -7.97
C VAL A 114 -15.66 15.38 -6.66
N ARG A 115 -16.32 14.27 -6.33
CA ARG A 115 -17.08 14.10 -5.10
C ARG A 115 -16.19 13.49 -4.03
N LEU A 116 -15.88 14.27 -2.99
CA LEU A 116 -14.90 13.88 -1.97
C LEU A 116 -15.50 13.00 -0.85
N ASP A 117 -16.71 13.32 -0.42
CA ASP A 117 -17.40 12.68 0.71
C ASP A 117 -18.77 12.13 0.32
N ASP A 118 -19.63 11.89 1.29
CA ASP A 118 -20.99 11.37 1.10
C ASP A 118 -22.02 12.42 0.66
N LEU A 119 -21.58 13.62 0.20
CA LEU A 119 -22.46 14.68 -0.31
C LEU A 119 -23.45 14.09 -1.33
N PRO A 120 -24.77 14.22 -1.12
CA PRO A 120 -25.78 13.78 -2.07
C PRO A 120 -25.72 14.54 -3.38
N TYR A 121 -26.03 13.88 -4.50
CA TYR A 121 -25.99 14.53 -5.82
C TYR A 121 -27.01 15.64 -5.97
N ASP A 122 -28.13 15.58 -5.27
CA ASP A 122 -29.20 16.62 -5.26
C ASP A 122 -28.80 17.86 -4.45
N GLU A 123 -27.76 17.79 -3.63
CA GLU A 123 -27.18 18.93 -2.92
C GLU A 123 -26.04 19.62 -3.72
N PHE A 124 -25.72 19.14 -4.91
CA PHE A 124 -24.73 19.79 -5.79
C PHE A 124 -25.22 21.17 -6.24
N PRO A 125 -24.30 22.16 -6.39
CA PRO A 125 -24.65 23.46 -6.93
C PRO A 125 -25.33 23.32 -8.32
N GLU A 126 -26.42 24.05 -8.54
CA GLU A 126 -27.24 23.95 -9.78
C GLU A 126 -26.42 24.09 -11.06
N GLN A 127 -25.35 24.87 -11.00
CA GLN A 127 -24.45 25.12 -12.14
C GLN A 127 -23.71 23.88 -12.62
N VAL A 128 -23.46 22.92 -11.72
CA VAL A 128 -22.65 21.71 -11.99
C VAL A 128 -23.39 20.39 -11.77
N ILE A 129 -24.64 20.42 -11.28
CA ILE A 129 -25.45 19.24 -10.98
C ILE A 129 -25.64 18.31 -12.20
N ARG A 130 -25.55 18.85 -13.41
CA ARG A 130 -25.69 18.07 -14.67
C ARG A 130 -24.39 17.43 -15.13
N LEU A 131 -23.26 17.70 -14.46
CA LEU A 131 -21.97 17.12 -14.78
C LEU A 131 -21.79 15.83 -13.99
N ASN A 132 -21.24 14.80 -14.65
CA ASN A 132 -20.88 13.57 -13.97
C ASN A 132 -19.67 13.82 -13.07
N ALA A 133 -19.85 13.67 -11.76
CA ALA A 133 -18.76 13.81 -10.80
C ALA A 133 -17.99 12.48 -10.67
N ILE A 134 -16.66 12.60 -10.62
CA ILE A 134 -15.77 11.49 -10.30
C ILE A 134 -15.84 11.25 -8.80
N ASN A 135 -16.15 10.02 -8.39
CA ASN A 135 -16.29 9.69 -6.97
C ASN A 135 -14.95 9.36 -6.32
N PHE A 136 -14.59 10.13 -5.30
CA PHE A 136 -13.43 9.91 -4.42
C PHE A 136 -13.84 9.44 -3.02
N ASN A 137 -15.14 9.41 -2.72
CA ASN A 137 -15.62 8.96 -1.42
C ASN A 137 -15.24 7.50 -1.17
N GLY A 138 -14.52 7.26 -0.08
CA GLY A 138 -14.11 5.94 0.39
C GLY A 138 -12.88 5.33 -0.31
N ASN A 139 -12.51 5.77 -1.52
CA ASN A 139 -11.32 5.29 -2.23
C ASN A 139 -10.71 6.35 -3.16
N TRP A 140 -9.72 7.07 -2.65
CA TRP A 140 -9.04 8.11 -3.41
C TRP A 140 -8.23 7.58 -4.60
N ALA A 141 -7.71 6.35 -4.51
CA ALA A 141 -6.90 5.77 -5.59
C ALA A 141 -7.74 5.46 -6.83
N ASP A 142 -8.96 4.93 -6.66
CA ASP A 142 -9.88 4.69 -7.76
C ASP A 142 -10.36 6.00 -8.40
N GLY A 143 -10.65 7.01 -7.55
CA GLY A 143 -11.00 8.34 -8.02
C GLY A 143 -9.89 8.99 -8.84
N LEU A 144 -8.63 8.87 -8.38
CA LEU A 144 -7.45 9.38 -9.08
C LEU A 144 -7.27 8.72 -10.46
N HIS A 145 -7.43 7.40 -10.54
CA HIS A 145 -7.34 6.69 -11.82
C HIS A 145 -8.35 7.24 -12.83
N ARG A 146 -9.61 7.40 -12.43
CA ARG A 146 -10.66 7.98 -13.27
C ARG A 146 -10.40 9.45 -13.62
N LEU A 147 -9.79 10.21 -12.72
CA LEU A 147 -9.42 11.59 -13.00
C LEU A 147 -8.32 11.66 -14.06
N PHE A 148 -7.32 10.78 -14.01
CA PHE A 148 -6.30 10.70 -15.05
C PHE A 148 -6.90 10.33 -16.42
N GLU A 149 -7.80 9.36 -16.48
CA GLU A 149 -8.53 9.03 -17.70
C GLU A 149 -9.28 10.27 -18.25
N ALA A 150 -9.96 11.00 -17.36
CA ALA A 150 -10.70 12.20 -17.74
C ALA A 150 -9.79 13.35 -18.22
N LEU A 151 -8.59 13.49 -17.66
CA LEU A 151 -7.59 14.48 -18.10
C LEU A 151 -6.95 14.07 -19.43
N ASP A 152 -6.64 12.80 -19.61
CA ASP A 152 -6.10 12.26 -20.87
C ASP A 152 -7.12 12.36 -22.03
N GLU A 153 -8.41 12.07 -21.78
CA GLU A 153 -9.50 12.28 -22.76
C GLU A 153 -9.67 13.76 -23.20
N ARG A 154 -9.23 14.69 -22.34
CA ARG A 154 -9.26 16.13 -22.63
C ARG A 154 -7.97 16.62 -23.24
N ALA A 155 -6.96 15.74 -23.38
CA ALA A 155 -5.63 16.05 -23.85
C ALA A 155 -4.98 17.22 -23.05
N VAL A 156 -5.21 17.25 -21.73
CA VAL A 156 -4.66 18.30 -20.86
C VAL A 156 -3.12 18.27 -20.92
N THR A 157 -2.54 19.44 -21.09
CA THR A 157 -1.10 19.61 -21.34
C THR A 157 -0.26 19.16 -20.14
N LYS A 158 0.76 18.34 -20.38
CA LYS A 158 1.78 17.94 -19.41
C LYS A 158 3.08 18.69 -19.68
N GLY A 159 3.74 19.14 -18.62
CA GLY A 159 5.08 19.72 -18.67
C GLY A 159 6.18 18.68 -18.46
N GLU A 160 7.43 19.12 -18.54
CA GLU A 160 8.64 18.30 -18.24
C GLU A 160 9.05 18.46 -16.75
N GLU A 161 8.12 18.71 -15.84
CA GLU A 161 8.45 19.04 -14.45
C GLU A 161 9.00 17.87 -13.65
N ASP A 162 9.81 18.21 -12.64
CA ASP A 162 10.46 17.26 -11.75
C ASP A 162 9.42 16.63 -10.79
N HIS A 163 9.11 15.34 -10.99
CA HIS A 163 8.21 14.55 -10.15
C HIS A 163 8.57 14.60 -8.65
N MET A 164 9.81 14.96 -8.34
CA MET A 164 10.34 15.00 -6.99
C MET A 164 9.82 16.19 -6.19
N GLN A 165 9.61 17.33 -6.85
CA GLN A 165 9.10 18.54 -6.21
C GLN A 165 7.72 18.32 -5.61
N GLY A 166 6.80 17.67 -6.34
CA GLY A 166 5.46 17.37 -5.82
C GLY A 166 5.45 16.52 -4.56
N ILE A 167 6.36 15.54 -4.46
CA ILE A 167 6.50 14.70 -3.25
C ILE A 167 7.02 15.53 -2.07
N ALA A 168 8.02 16.37 -2.31
CA ALA A 168 8.57 17.25 -1.29
C ALA A 168 7.50 18.23 -0.75
N GLU A 169 6.69 18.80 -1.62
CA GLU A 169 5.60 19.70 -1.30
C GLU A 169 4.52 19.05 -0.43
N PHE A 170 4.09 17.85 -0.78
CA PHE A 170 3.13 17.10 0.03
C PHE A 170 3.68 16.77 1.43
N ARG A 171 4.95 16.37 1.52
CA ARG A 171 5.60 16.13 2.80
C ARG A 171 5.65 17.39 3.65
N ASN A 172 6.01 18.54 3.09
CA ASN A 172 6.01 19.83 3.77
C ASN A 172 4.63 20.21 4.31
N PHE A 173 3.59 20.01 3.49
CA PHE A 173 2.22 20.24 3.92
C PHE A 173 1.84 19.37 5.13
N ARG A 174 2.14 18.07 5.06
CA ARG A 174 1.80 17.10 6.13
C ARG A 174 2.53 17.41 7.45
N LEU A 175 3.75 17.91 7.38
CA LEU A 175 4.59 18.20 8.54
C LEU A 175 4.37 19.62 9.12
N ARG A 176 3.40 20.37 8.58
CA ARG A 176 3.01 21.70 9.07
C ARG A 176 4.18 22.63 9.36
N GLN A 177 5.17 22.68 8.49
CA GLN A 177 6.33 23.60 8.57
C GLN A 177 7.29 23.37 9.75
N SER A 178 7.12 22.34 10.56
CA SER A 178 8.03 22.07 11.69
C SER A 178 9.22 21.19 11.33
N ALA A 179 9.19 20.52 10.19
CA ALA A 179 10.29 19.71 9.70
C ALA A 179 10.84 20.24 8.37
N ALA A 180 12.16 20.31 8.25
CA ALA A 180 12.81 20.64 7.00
C ALA A 180 12.93 19.39 6.11
N ILE A 181 12.73 19.54 4.79
CA ILE A 181 13.06 18.49 3.83
C ILE A 181 14.51 18.70 3.38
N SER A 182 15.31 17.65 3.53
CA SER A 182 16.66 17.57 2.98
C SER A 182 16.62 16.93 1.58
N ALA A 183 17.48 17.39 0.68
CA ALA A 183 17.72 16.74 -0.59
C ALA A 183 18.55 15.44 -0.47
N GLU A 184 18.95 15.07 0.75
CA GLU A 184 19.65 13.80 0.99
C GLU A 184 18.68 12.62 0.84
N PRO A 185 19.06 11.59 0.06
CA PRO A 185 18.25 10.39 -0.07
C PRO A 185 18.08 9.66 1.26
N GLU A 186 16.91 9.05 1.45
CA GLU A 186 16.58 8.23 2.61
C GLU A 186 16.16 6.83 2.19
N THR A 187 16.75 5.79 2.81
CA THR A 187 16.29 4.43 2.61
C THR A 187 15.10 4.14 3.50
N VAL A 188 13.95 3.81 2.89
CA VAL A 188 12.73 3.40 3.60
C VAL A 188 12.47 1.92 3.35
N GLU A 189 12.05 1.20 4.39
CA GLU A 189 11.66 -0.20 4.30
C GLU A 189 10.13 -0.30 4.16
N GLY A 190 9.69 -1.05 3.15
CA GLY A 190 8.29 -1.44 3.01
C GLY A 190 7.98 -2.68 3.86
N THR A 191 6.70 -3.05 3.91
CA THR A 191 6.26 -4.32 4.52
C THR A 191 6.19 -5.45 3.49
N TRP A 192 7.02 -5.41 2.48
CA TRP A 192 7.01 -6.36 1.37
C TRP A 192 8.25 -7.25 1.39
N LEU A 193 8.04 -8.53 1.05
CA LEU A 193 9.12 -9.48 0.80
C LEU A 193 9.18 -9.79 -0.69
N GLN A 194 10.35 -9.65 -1.28
CA GLN A 194 10.56 -9.99 -2.68
C GLN A 194 10.48 -11.50 -2.89
N ILE A 195 9.69 -11.95 -3.85
CA ILE A 195 9.78 -13.32 -4.37
C ILE A 195 10.99 -13.37 -5.31
N ARG A 196 12.07 -14.04 -4.88
CA ARG A 196 13.32 -14.17 -5.64
C ARG A 196 13.22 -15.18 -6.76
N SER A 197 12.52 -16.29 -6.48
CA SER A 197 12.28 -17.31 -7.50
C SER A 197 10.95 -18.04 -7.30
N LEU A 198 10.40 -18.47 -8.43
CA LEU A 198 9.25 -19.35 -8.56
C LEU A 198 9.53 -20.36 -9.68
N PRO A 199 8.88 -21.54 -9.67
CA PRO A 199 8.91 -22.44 -10.80
C PRO A 199 8.46 -21.73 -12.09
N GLY A 200 9.19 -21.92 -13.19
CA GLY A 200 8.84 -21.33 -14.48
C GLY A 200 7.57 -21.90 -15.11
N LYS A 201 7.09 -23.03 -14.60
CA LYS A 201 5.89 -23.74 -15.06
C LYS A 201 4.92 -24.01 -13.93
N ALA A 202 3.64 -23.99 -14.27
CA ALA A 202 2.55 -24.53 -13.47
C ALA A 202 1.84 -25.65 -14.25
N TYR A 203 1.09 -26.48 -13.55
CA TYR A 203 0.39 -27.64 -14.10
C TYR A 203 -1.11 -27.42 -13.91
N LEU A 204 -1.83 -27.41 -15.01
CA LEU A 204 -3.28 -27.31 -15.02
C LEU A 204 -3.85 -28.67 -15.43
N SER A 205 -4.62 -29.30 -14.55
CA SER A 205 -5.20 -30.61 -14.77
C SER A 205 -6.71 -30.53 -14.87
N ARG A 206 -7.30 -31.18 -15.88
CA ARG A 206 -8.74 -31.33 -16.04
C ARG A 206 -9.19 -32.67 -15.50
N TYR A 207 -10.23 -32.65 -14.69
CA TYR A 207 -10.77 -33.83 -14.02
C TYR A 207 -12.11 -34.27 -14.63
N GLY A 208 -12.36 -35.59 -14.65
CA GLY A 208 -13.60 -36.20 -15.16
C GLY A 208 -14.83 -35.94 -14.29
N SER A 209 -14.64 -35.61 -13.03
CA SER A 209 -15.72 -35.35 -12.06
C SER A 209 -16.31 -33.94 -12.19
N ASP A 210 -17.48 -33.70 -11.61
CA ASP A 210 -18.10 -32.39 -11.52
C ASP A 210 -17.27 -31.41 -10.64
N ALA A 211 -17.48 -30.10 -10.86
CA ALA A 211 -16.71 -29.04 -10.20
C ALA A 211 -16.74 -29.10 -8.66
N LYS A 212 -17.88 -29.49 -8.07
CA LYS A 212 -18.04 -29.57 -6.61
C LYS A 212 -17.23 -30.74 -6.03
N THR A 213 -17.25 -31.88 -6.72
CA THR A 213 -16.47 -33.07 -6.35
C THR A 213 -14.98 -32.76 -6.47
N VAL A 214 -14.54 -32.13 -7.57
CA VAL A 214 -13.16 -31.71 -7.78
C VAL A 214 -12.69 -30.76 -6.68
N ALA A 215 -13.44 -29.69 -6.42
CA ALA A 215 -13.09 -28.71 -5.39
C ALA A 215 -12.98 -29.36 -3.99
N LYS A 216 -13.91 -30.25 -3.63
CA LYS A 216 -13.88 -30.98 -2.36
C LYS A 216 -12.67 -31.91 -2.23
N ALA A 217 -12.32 -32.61 -3.30
CA ALA A 217 -11.19 -33.52 -3.29
C ALA A 217 -9.86 -32.76 -3.24
N LEU A 218 -9.67 -31.74 -4.11
CA LEU A 218 -8.46 -30.91 -4.13
C LEU A 218 -8.25 -30.15 -2.82
N GLY A 219 -9.31 -29.75 -2.13
CA GLY A 219 -9.22 -29.10 -0.82
C GLY A 219 -8.67 -29.97 0.31
N ARG A 220 -8.50 -31.29 0.09
CA ARG A 220 -7.91 -32.23 1.05
C ARG A 220 -6.42 -32.49 0.81
N PHE A 221 -5.89 -32.02 -0.29
CA PHE A 221 -4.49 -32.27 -0.65
C PHE A 221 -3.55 -31.52 0.30
N ASN A 222 -2.48 -32.21 0.72
CA ASN A 222 -1.39 -31.54 1.45
C ASN A 222 -0.53 -30.64 0.56
N THR A 223 -0.54 -30.86 -0.75
CA THR A 223 0.10 -30.00 -1.73
C THR A 223 -0.80 -28.81 -2.10
N PRO A 224 -0.27 -27.59 -2.26
CA PRO A 224 -1.07 -26.45 -2.73
C PRO A 224 -1.68 -26.71 -4.11
N VAL A 225 -3.00 -26.69 -4.20
CA VAL A 225 -3.75 -26.85 -5.45
C VAL A 225 -5.00 -25.95 -5.41
N VAL A 226 -5.24 -25.22 -6.47
CA VAL A 226 -6.42 -24.34 -6.60
C VAL A 226 -7.40 -24.96 -7.59
N ALA A 227 -8.63 -25.19 -7.14
CA ALA A 227 -9.73 -25.64 -7.98
C ALA A 227 -10.38 -24.46 -8.73
N TRP A 228 -10.66 -24.65 -10.02
CA TRP A 228 -11.42 -23.76 -10.87
C TRP A 228 -12.31 -24.57 -11.81
N ASP A 229 -13.61 -24.57 -11.55
CA ASP A 229 -14.55 -25.47 -12.23
C ASP A 229 -14.07 -26.93 -12.11
N ARG A 230 -13.85 -27.60 -13.23
CA ARG A 230 -13.30 -28.97 -13.31
C ARG A 230 -11.76 -29.01 -13.47
N LEU A 231 -11.11 -27.88 -13.22
CA LEU A 231 -9.66 -27.75 -13.34
C LEU A 231 -9.01 -27.64 -11.96
N GLY A 232 -7.80 -28.15 -11.84
CA GLY A 232 -6.90 -27.95 -10.70
C GLY A 232 -5.57 -27.37 -11.18
N LEU A 233 -5.14 -26.27 -10.57
CA LEU A 233 -3.86 -25.63 -10.82
C LEU A 233 -2.91 -25.88 -9.64
N GLY A 234 -1.69 -26.33 -9.93
CA GLY A 234 -0.63 -26.55 -8.96
C GLY A 234 0.75 -26.39 -9.56
N PHE A 235 1.79 -26.47 -8.71
CA PHE A 235 3.19 -26.54 -9.14
C PHE A 235 3.74 -27.98 -9.23
N ALA A 236 2.96 -28.97 -8.86
CA ALA A 236 3.24 -30.38 -9.07
C ALA A 236 2.25 -30.97 -10.09
N LYS A 237 2.66 -32.02 -10.83
CA LYS A 237 1.77 -32.73 -11.74
C LYS A 237 0.70 -33.47 -10.96
N ALA A 238 -0.50 -33.54 -11.52
CA ALA A 238 -1.60 -34.27 -10.89
C ALA A 238 -1.25 -35.74 -10.62
N SER A 239 -0.49 -36.41 -11.50
CA SER A 239 0.00 -37.79 -11.31
C SER A 239 0.88 -37.95 -10.07
N GLU A 240 1.67 -36.93 -9.73
CA GLU A 240 2.56 -36.94 -8.56
C GLU A 240 1.78 -36.73 -7.24
N ILE A 241 0.59 -36.16 -7.32
CA ILE A 241 -0.26 -35.83 -6.16
C ILE A 241 -1.31 -36.93 -5.94
N ILE A 242 -1.98 -37.40 -7.02
CA ILE A 242 -3.13 -38.31 -6.95
C ILE A 242 -2.74 -39.71 -6.50
N GLU A 243 -1.57 -40.19 -6.89
CA GLU A 243 -1.09 -41.56 -6.48
C GLU A 243 -0.96 -41.69 -4.97
N VAL A 244 -0.81 -40.55 -4.26
CA VAL A 244 -0.60 -40.55 -2.81
C VAL A 244 -1.89 -40.20 -2.02
N GLU A 245 -2.80 -39.40 -2.57
CA GLU A 245 -3.81 -38.74 -1.74
C GLU A 245 -5.30 -39.03 -2.08
N THR A 246 -5.65 -39.40 -3.34
CA THR A 246 -7.07 -39.72 -3.69
C THR A 246 -7.22 -40.57 -4.95
N PRO A 247 -7.53 -41.87 -4.81
CA PRO A 247 -7.75 -42.78 -5.95
C PRO A 247 -9.01 -42.47 -6.79
N ASP A 248 -9.92 -41.62 -6.28
CA ASP A 248 -11.24 -41.40 -6.89
C ASP A 248 -11.28 -40.26 -7.95
N LEU A 249 -10.19 -39.52 -8.12
CA LEU A 249 -10.09 -38.46 -9.12
C LEU A 249 -9.33 -38.90 -10.36
N SER A 250 -10.05 -39.05 -11.47
CA SER A 250 -9.42 -39.31 -12.77
C SER A 250 -9.04 -38.03 -13.49
N VAL A 251 -7.77 -37.91 -13.93
CA VAL A 251 -7.32 -36.81 -14.78
C VAL A 251 -7.67 -37.14 -16.23
N GLU A 252 -8.50 -36.29 -16.87
CA GLU A 252 -8.83 -36.40 -18.28
C GLU A 252 -7.71 -35.84 -19.16
N HIS A 253 -7.14 -34.73 -18.74
CA HIS A 253 -6.10 -34.03 -19.48
C HIS A 253 -5.20 -33.19 -18.57
N GLY A 254 -3.90 -33.13 -18.88
CA GLY A 254 -2.92 -32.29 -18.20
C GLY A 254 -2.29 -31.29 -19.17
N TYR A 255 -2.08 -30.07 -18.70
CA TYR A 255 -1.44 -28.99 -19.44
C TYR A 255 -0.24 -28.46 -18.65
N ASP A 256 0.92 -28.43 -19.28
CA ASP A 256 2.08 -27.69 -18.79
C ASP A 256 1.94 -26.25 -19.26
N VAL A 257 1.85 -25.30 -18.35
CA VAL A 257 1.71 -23.89 -18.69
C VAL A 257 2.92 -23.08 -18.23
N ASP A 258 3.44 -22.26 -19.11
CA ASP A 258 4.44 -21.25 -18.75
C ASP A 258 3.80 -20.26 -17.79
N LEU A 259 4.40 -20.04 -16.62
CA LEU A 259 3.81 -19.24 -15.55
C LEU A 259 3.59 -17.79 -15.95
N GLN A 260 4.55 -17.18 -16.68
CA GLN A 260 4.45 -15.78 -17.09
C GLN A 260 3.36 -15.60 -18.15
N LYS A 261 3.31 -16.47 -19.14
CA LYS A 261 2.27 -16.46 -20.16
C LYS A 261 0.88 -16.72 -19.56
N PHE A 262 0.82 -17.63 -18.58
CA PHE A 262 -0.44 -17.93 -17.90
C PHE A 262 -1.01 -16.72 -17.17
N VAL A 263 -0.21 -16.00 -16.37
CA VAL A 263 -0.67 -14.79 -15.65
C VAL A 263 -0.94 -13.60 -16.57
N ALA A 264 -0.34 -13.59 -17.77
CA ALA A 264 -0.66 -12.62 -18.83
C ALA A 264 -1.98 -12.94 -19.54
N GLY A 265 -2.48 -14.20 -19.44
CA GLY A 265 -3.63 -14.68 -20.20
C GLY A 265 -3.27 -15.11 -21.64
N GLU A 266 -2.01 -15.42 -21.90
CA GLU A 266 -1.43 -15.73 -23.21
C GLU A 266 -1.06 -17.23 -23.36
N ALA A 267 -1.41 -18.08 -22.37
CA ALA A 267 -1.06 -19.48 -22.39
C ALA A 267 -1.79 -20.22 -23.53
N SER A 268 -1.04 -20.61 -24.57
CA SER A 268 -1.56 -21.38 -25.70
C SER A 268 -1.66 -22.89 -25.33
N GLY A 269 -2.65 -23.58 -25.88
CA GLY A 269 -2.83 -25.03 -25.70
C GLY A 269 -3.47 -25.45 -24.37
N SER A 270 -3.86 -24.51 -23.51
CA SER A 270 -4.61 -24.73 -22.28
C SER A 270 -5.99 -24.07 -22.36
N PRO A 271 -6.95 -24.40 -21.48
CA PRO A 271 -8.19 -23.64 -21.37
C PRO A 271 -7.91 -22.15 -21.23
N GLN A 272 -8.52 -21.34 -22.09
CA GLN A 272 -8.30 -19.88 -22.06
C GLN A 272 -8.92 -19.27 -20.81
N LEU A 273 -8.05 -18.83 -19.89
CA LEU A 273 -8.39 -18.04 -18.72
C LEU A 273 -7.98 -16.59 -18.96
N ARG A 274 -8.83 -15.66 -18.52
CA ARG A 274 -8.43 -14.24 -18.52
C ARG A 274 -7.25 -14.04 -17.56
N GLY A 275 -6.30 -13.17 -17.92
CA GLY A 275 -5.12 -12.90 -17.08
C GLY A 275 -5.47 -12.51 -15.64
N VAL A 276 -6.62 -11.84 -15.40
CA VAL A 276 -7.11 -11.52 -14.03
C VAL A 276 -7.42 -12.78 -13.25
N ASP A 277 -8.10 -13.76 -13.86
CA ASP A 277 -8.49 -15.01 -13.20
C ASP A 277 -7.25 -15.88 -12.96
N ALA A 278 -6.33 -15.94 -13.92
CA ALA A 278 -5.04 -16.62 -13.79
C ALA A 278 -4.21 -16.04 -12.62
N ARG A 279 -4.09 -14.72 -12.51
CA ARG A 279 -3.40 -14.07 -11.39
C ARG A 279 -4.04 -14.40 -10.04
N ARG A 280 -5.39 -14.40 -9.96
CA ARG A 280 -6.11 -14.78 -8.73
C ARG A 280 -5.85 -16.23 -8.34
N MET A 281 -5.81 -17.15 -9.30
CA MET A 281 -5.50 -18.56 -9.03
C MET A 281 -4.09 -18.72 -8.49
N ILE A 282 -3.10 -18.08 -9.12
CA ILE A 282 -1.72 -18.12 -8.63
C ILE A 282 -1.59 -17.47 -7.25
N ALA A 283 -2.17 -16.30 -7.02
CA ALA A 283 -2.15 -15.68 -5.69
C ALA A 283 -2.76 -16.59 -4.62
N ASN A 284 -3.86 -17.28 -4.95
CA ASN A 284 -4.49 -18.23 -4.03
C ASN A 284 -3.60 -19.45 -3.77
N LEU A 285 -2.89 -19.94 -4.80
CA LEU A 285 -1.94 -21.04 -4.68
C LEU A 285 -0.76 -20.66 -3.74
N LEU A 286 -0.16 -19.48 -3.94
CA LEU A 286 0.91 -18.98 -3.09
C LEU A 286 0.45 -18.76 -1.65
N ARG A 287 -0.80 -18.29 -1.46
CA ARG A 287 -1.39 -18.15 -0.13
C ARG A 287 -1.56 -19.50 0.56
N GLN A 288 -2.06 -20.52 -0.13
CA GLN A 288 -2.16 -21.88 0.42
C GLN A 288 -0.78 -22.44 0.81
N ALA A 289 0.24 -22.20 -0.01
CA ALA A 289 1.61 -22.61 0.29
C ALA A 289 2.12 -21.94 1.58
N TRP A 290 1.90 -20.62 1.71
CA TRP A 290 2.23 -19.89 2.93
C TRP A 290 1.52 -20.43 4.17
N GLU A 291 0.22 -20.68 4.10
CA GLU A 291 -0.57 -21.18 5.22
C GLU A 291 -0.05 -22.54 5.73
N ARG A 292 0.38 -23.42 4.82
CA ARG A 292 1.00 -24.70 5.16
C ARG A 292 2.39 -24.51 5.77
N PHE A 293 3.23 -23.74 5.14
CA PHE A 293 4.55 -23.40 5.64
C PHE A 293 4.48 -22.79 7.05
N ALA A 294 3.56 -21.85 7.27
CA ALA A 294 3.35 -21.24 8.58
C ALA A 294 2.93 -22.29 9.64
N THR A 295 2.06 -23.21 9.28
CA THR A 295 1.67 -24.35 10.15
C THR A 295 2.87 -25.26 10.45
N GLU A 296 3.69 -25.61 9.46
CA GLU A 296 4.89 -26.44 9.62
C GLU A 296 5.95 -25.76 10.49
N LYS A 297 6.09 -24.45 10.44
CA LYS A 297 6.94 -23.65 11.34
C LYS A 297 6.35 -23.54 12.76
N GLY A 298 5.16 -24.10 13.04
CA GLY A 298 4.52 -24.09 14.36
C GLY A 298 3.72 -22.83 14.68
N LEU A 299 3.50 -21.95 13.70
CA LEU A 299 2.64 -20.79 13.86
C LEU A 299 1.18 -21.20 13.95
N LEU A 300 0.37 -20.41 14.66
CA LEU A 300 -1.06 -20.67 14.81
C LEU A 300 -1.90 -19.62 14.07
N PRO A 301 -3.01 -20.04 13.44
CA PRO A 301 -3.86 -19.13 12.70
C PRO A 301 -4.81 -18.34 13.62
N TYR A 302 -5.05 -17.07 13.27
CA TYR A 302 -6.11 -16.25 13.83
C TYR A 302 -6.90 -15.56 12.74
N ALA A 303 -8.24 -15.73 12.74
CA ALA A 303 -9.13 -15.14 11.75
C ALA A 303 -9.41 -13.66 12.09
N PHE A 304 -8.78 -12.75 11.35
CA PHE A 304 -9.18 -11.34 11.30
C PHE A 304 -10.42 -11.15 10.41
N ALA A 305 -10.92 -9.93 10.27
CA ALA A 305 -12.17 -9.68 9.52
C ALA A 305 -12.10 -10.18 8.06
N ASN A 306 -10.99 -9.94 7.36
CA ASN A 306 -10.84 -10.23 5.94
C ASN A 306 -9.61 -11.09 5.60
N SER A 307 -8.89 -11.61 6.59
CA SER A 307 -7.65 -12.34 6.37
C SER A 307 -7.31 -13.24 7.56
N THR A 308 -6.47 -14.24 7.34
CA THR A 308 -5.89 -15.06 8.40
C THR A 308 -4.49 -14.53 8.73
N GLY A 309 -4.27 -14.23 9.99
CA GLY A 309 -2.92 -13.93 10.51
C GLY A 309 -2.33 -15.15 11.18
N TRP A 310 -1.02 -15.24 11.13
CA TRP A 310 -0.24 -16.34 11.70
C TRP A 310 0.61 -15.81 12.84
N TYR A 311 0.30 -16.20 14.08
CA TYR A 311 0.97 -15.70 15.27
C TYR A 311 1.94 -16.72 15.85
N VAL A 312 2.94 -16.21 16.56
CA VAL A 312 3.95 -16.99 17.27
C VAL A 312 3.38 -17.39 18.64
N PRO A 313 2.98 -18.66 18.86
CA PRO A 313 2.54 -19.08 20.19
C PRO A 313 3.71 -19.05 21.17
N ARG A 314 3.39 -18.81 22.44
CA ARG A 314 4.38 -18.81 23.50
C ARG A 314 5.09 -20.16 23.61
N GLY A 315 6.42 -20.11 23.78
CA GLY A 315 7.26 -21.31 23.91
C GLY A 315 7.64 -21.98 22.58
N LEU A 316 7.16 -21.48 21.44
CA LEU A 316 7.60 -21.96 20.11
C LEU A 316 9.08 -21.62 19.88
N ILE A 317 9.51 -20.45 20.33
CA ILE A 317 10.88 -19.96 20.21
C ILE A 317 11.53 -19.98 21.61
N GLU A 318 12.81 -20.34 21.68
CA GLU A 318 13.54 -20.32 22.93
C GLU A 318 13.49 -18.93 23.59
N LYS A 319 12.98 -18.86 24.82
CA LYS A 319 12.72 -17.61 25.58
C LYS A 319 11.82 -16.61 24.83
N ASP A 320 11.03 -17.09 23.85
CA ASP A 320 10.15 -16.29 22.97
C ASP A 320 10.89 -15.16 22.20
N THR A 321 12.20 -15.27 22.00
CA THR A 321 13.07 -14.18 21.56
C THR A 321 13.88 -14.57 20.33
N VAL A 322 13.95 -13.70 19.34
CA VAL A 322 14.76 -13.85 18.13
C VAL A 322 15.87 -12.81 18.11
N THR A 323 17.09 -13.27 17.80
CA THR A 323 18.24 -12.40 17.56
C THR A 323 18.50 -12.31 16.05
N PHE A 324 18.72 -11.10 15.55
CA PHE A 324 19.00 -10.85 14.14
C PHE A 324 19.92 -9.63 13.99
N VAL A 325 20.48 -9.46 12.80
CA VAL A 325 21.22 -8.26 12.42
C VAL A 325 20.32 -7.41 11.54
N ASP A 326 20.13 -6.14 11.90
CA ASP A 326 19.34 -5.23 11.09
C ASP A 326 20.15 -4.71 9.87
N ARG A 327 19.49 -3.99 8.97
CA ARG A 327 20.11 -3.44 7.77
C ARG A 327 21.28 -2.48 8.06
N THR A 328 21.33 -1.89 9.25
CA THR A 328 22.45 -1.02 9.67
C THR A 328 23.64 -1.80 10.21
N GLY A 329 23.59 -3.13 10.24
CA GLY A 329 24.61 -4.00 10.79
C GLY A 329 24.53 -4.17 12.32
N ARG A 330 23.54 -3.58 12.99
CA ARG A 330 23.38 -3.71 14.45
C ARG A 330 22.70 -5.03 14.81
N LYS A 331 23.24 -5.70 15.82
CA LYS A 331 22.63 -6.89 16.39
C LYS A 331 21.44 -6.48 17.24
N ARG A 332 20.27 -7.00 16.93
CA ARG A 332 19.00 -6.76 17.62
C ARG A 332 18.47 -8.03 18.23
N ARG A 333 17.74 -7.88 19.33
CA ARG A 333 17.05 -8.98 19.99
C ARG A 333 15.62 -8.54 20.29
N LYS A 334 14.63 -9.30 19.84
CA LYS A 334 13.20 -8.97 20.06
C LYS A 334 12.39 -10.19 20.46
N ARG A 335 11.49 -9.98 21.42
CA ARG A 335 10.52 -10.98 21.85
C ARG A 335 9.31 -10.93 20.90
N LEU A 336 8.84 -12.09 20.45
CA LEU A 336 7.68 -12.23 19.56
C LEU A 336 6.41 -12.70 20.29
N SER A 337 6.53 -13.15 21.54
CA SER A 337 5.39 -13.41 22.43
C SER A 337 5.77 -13.13 23.87
N GLY A 338 4.81 -12.71 24.68
CA GLY A 338 5.06 -12.37 26.07
C GLY A 338 3.78 -12.29 26.90
N ARG A 339 3.89 -11.87 28.17
CA ARG A 339 2.75 -11.67 29.07
C ARG A 339 2.68 -10.21 29.48
N SER A 340 1.52 -9.61 29.36
CA SER A 340 1.22 -8.31 29.94
C SER A 340 0.69 -8.49 31.35
N GLU A 341 1.48 -8.14 32.35
CA GLU A 341 1.07 -8.25 33.77
C GLU A 341 -0.04 -7.26 34.10
N LYS A 342 -0.01 -6.05 33.52
CA LYS A 342 -1.04 -5.02 33.66
C LYS A 342 -2.41 -5.48 33.14
N ARG A 343 -2.42 -6.19 32.01
CA ARG A 343 -3.63 -6.67 31.34
C ARG A 343 -4.00 -8.10 31.70
N LYS A 344 -3.11 -8.83 32.38
CA LYS A 344 -3.23 -10.25 32.77
C LYS A 344 -3.55 -11.18 31.60
N VAL A 345 -2.99 -10.88 30.41
CA VAL A 345 -3.12 -11.67 29.20
C VAL A 345 -1.76 -11.88 28.55
N TYR A 346 -1.66 -12.85 27.68
CA TYR A 346 -0.48 -13.02 26.83
C TYR A 346 -0.70 -12.33 25.49
N TRP A 347 0.38 -11.87 24.89
CA TRP A 347 0.38 -11.28 23.57
C TRP A 347 1.34 -12.04 22.64
N SER A 348 1.05 -12.09 21.38
CA SER A 348 1.82 -12.74 20.33
C SER A 348 1.86 -11.89 19.08
N PHE A 349 3.04 -11.70 18.52
CA PHE A 349 3.18 -11.03 17.24
C PHE A 349 2.65 -11.94 16.13
N ALA A 350 1.92 -11.38 15.21
CA ALA A 350 1.26 -12.06 14.12
C ALA A 350 1.47 -11.31 12.80
N VAL A 351 1.42 -12.04 11.70
CA VAL A 351 1.50 -11.45 10.35
C VAL A 351 0.41 -12.03 9.47
N THR A 352 -0.33 -11.17 8.78
CA THR A 352 -1.13 -11.57 7.62
C THR A 352 -0.31 -11.37 6.35
N MET A 353 -0.42 -12.30 5.40
CA MET A 353 0.34 -12.28 4.16
C MET A 353 -0.61 -12.28 2.96
N HIS A 354 -0.32 -11.40 2.01
CA HIS A 354 -1.02 -11.31 0.73
C HIS A 354 -0.04 -11.39 -0.44
N PRO A 355 -0.13 -12.44 -1.29
CA PRO A 355 0.68 -12.52 -2.49
C PRO A 355 0.21 -11.51 -3.54
N VAL A 356 1.13 -10.73 -4.08
CA VAL A 356 0.89 -9.82 -5.20
C VAL A 356 1.50 -10.40 -6.46
N VAL A 357 0.62 -10.74 -7.40
CA VAL A 357 0.96 -11.32 -8.71
C VAL A 357 0.77 -10.26 -9.79
N GLY A 358 1.86 -9.69 -10.27
CA GLY A 358 1.83 -8.61 -11.24
C GLY A 358 3.17 -8.37 -11.89
N ARG A 359 3.50 -7.12 -12.18
CA ARG A 359 4.77 -6.74 -12.81
C ARG A 359 5.97 -7.06 -11.92
N ARG A 360 5.83 -6.95 -10.60
CA ARG A 360 6.81 -7.37 -9.58
C ARG A 360 6.10 -8.27 -8.59
N TRP A 361 6.58 -9.49 -8.46
CA TRP A 361 5.99 -10.47 -7.57
C TRP A 361 6.57 -10.31 -6.17
N HIS A 362 5.69 -10.13 -5.19
CA HIS A 362 6.09 -9.97 -3.79
C HIS A 362 4.98 -10.46 -2.85
N LEU A 363 5.34 -10.63 -1.59
CA LEU A 363 4.41 -10.89 -0.51
C LEU A 363 4.24 -9.60 0.31
N GLU A 364 3.02 -9.09 0.40
CA GLU A 364 2.68 -8.01 1.32
C GLU A 364 2.43 -8.58 2.70
N LEU A 365 3.13 -8.05 3.69
CA LEU A 365 2.99 -8.44 5.09
C LEU A 365 2.27 -7.34 5.86
N LYS A 366 1.27 -7.72 6.65
CA LYS A 366 0.62 -6.79 7.57
C LYS A 366 0.85 -7.27 8.99
N PRO A 367 1.66 -6.55 9.79
CA PRO A 367 1.91 -6.89 11.18
C PRO A 367 0.65 -6.70 12.03
N GLN A 368 0.47 -7.57 13.00
CA GLN A 368 -0.68 -7.62 13.90
C GLN A 368 -0.23 -8.10 15.29
N VAL A 369 -1.08 -7.93 16.30
CA VAL A 369 -0.92 -8.57 17.61
C VAL A 369 -2.17 -9.39 17.93
N VAL A 370 -1.96 -10.59 18.41
CA VAL A 370 -3.02 -11.49 18.90
C VAL A 370 -2.85 -11.66 20.41
N PHE A 371 -3.93 -11.48 21.16
CA PHE A 371 -3.94 -11.75 22.59
C PHE A 371 -4.48 -13.14 22.86
N THR A 372 -3.82 -13.84 23.80
CA THR A 372 -4.14 -15.21 24.18
C THR A 372 -4.39 -15.30 25.68
N GLU A 373 -5.19 -16.28 26.11
CA GLU A 373 -5.52 -16.50 27.50
C GLU A 373 -4.37 -17.18 28.27
N ASP A 374 -3.68 -18.10 27.60
CA ASP A 374 -2.66 -18.99 28.16
C ASP A 374 -1.32 -18.97 27.40
N GLY A 375 -1.18 -18.09 26.39
CA GLY A 375 -0.03 -18.03 25.48
C GLY A 375 -0.25 -18.81 24.16
N ILE A 376 -1.35 -19.57 24.05
CA ILE A 376 -1.68 -20.40 22.91
C ILE A 376 -3.09 -20.10 22.39
N LYS A 377 -4.13 -20.14 23.25
CA LYS A 377 -5.52 -19.99 22.86
C LYS A 377 -5.90 -18.51 22.72
N PRO A 378 -6.33 -18.04 21.55
CA PRO A 378 -6.74 -16.64 21.37
C PRO A 378 -7.95 -16.28 22.25
N VAL A 379 -7.98 -15.04 22.71
CA VAL A 379 -9.15 -14.46 23.36
C VAL A 379 -10.34 -14.52 22.40
N GLU A 380 -11.42 -15.23 22.78
CA GLU A 380 -12.55 -15.51 21.89
C GLU A 380 -13.35 -14.25 21.53
N ASN A 381 -13.49 -13.33 22.48
CA ASN A 381 -14.30 -12.12 22.29
C ASN A 381 -13.60 -11.11 21.39
N LYS A 382 -14.11 -10.93 20.17
CA LYS A 382 -13.54 -10.02 19.15
C LYS A 382 -13.49 -8.56 19.62
N ALA A 383 -14.48 -8.08 20.38
CA ALA A 383 -14.49 -6.71 20.90
C ALA A 383 -13.39 -6.51 21.97
N THR A 384 -13.19 -7.50 22.83
CA THR A 384 -12.11 -7.52 23.81
C THR A 384 -10.75 -7.56 23.10
N MET A 385 -10.56 -8.42 22.09
CA MET A 385 -9.36 -8.47 21.28
C MET A 385 -9.03 -7.12 20.63
N ALA A 386 -10.04 -6.44 20.06
CA ALA A 386 -9.83 -5.12 19.43
C ALA A 386 -9.46 -4.04 20.46
N ARG A 387 -10.08 -4.05 21.64
CA ARG A 387 -9.78 -3.13 22.74
C ARG A 387 -8.36 -3.33 23.28
N LEU A 388 -7.96 -4.60 23.48
CA LEU A 388 -6.61 -4.95 23.93
C LEU A 388 -5.57 -4.44 22.92
N ARG A 389 -5.73 -4.70 21.62
CA ARG A 389 -4.84 -4.20 20.57
C ARG A 389 -4.71 -2.68 20.58
N LYS A 390 -5.85 -1.97 20.62
CA LYS A 390 -5.86 -0.51 20.63
C LYS A 390 -5.11 0.07 21.84
N SER A 391 -5.24 -0.54 23.01
CA SER A 391 -4.59 -0.06 24.23
C SER A 391 -3.13 -0.49 24.35
N PHE A 392 -2.77 -1.68 23.88
CA PHE A 392 -1.41 -2.23 23.97
C PHE A 392 -0.48 -1.59 22.93
N CYS A 393 -0.95 -1.48 21.69
CA CYS A 393 -0.15 -0.94 20.58
C CYS A 393 -0.31 0.59 20.43
N LYS A 394 -0.89 1.29 21.39
CA LYS A 394 -1.17 2.74 21.29
C LYS A 394 0.09 3.55 20.98
N ASN A 395 1.20 3.18 21.64
CA ASN A 395 2.49 3.87 21.55
C ASN A 395 3.52 3.09 20.72
N TRP A 396 3.07 2.15 19.88
CA TRP A 396 3.97 1.43 18.99
C TRP A 396 4.16 2.22 17.70
N TRP A 397 5.33 2.77 17.54
CA TRP A 397 5.76 3.53 16.37
C TRP A 397 6.35 2.62 15.29
N ASN A 398 6.65 3.17 14.13
CA ASN A 398 7.15 2.43 12.98
C ASN A 398 8.39 1.59 13.30
N ASP A 399 9.31 2.09 14.14
CA ASP A 399 10.50 1.34 14.53
C ASP A 399 10.17 0.06 15.30
N GLN A 400 9.23 0.14 16.25
CA GLN A 400 8.77 -1.03 16.99
C GLN A 400 8.14 -2.09 16.07
N TRP A 401 7.22 -1.67 15.21
CA TRP A 401 6.58 -2.56 14.24
C TRP A 401 7.60 -3.17 13.29
N ARG A 402 8.51 -2.38 12.75
CA ARG A 402 9.59 -2.79 11.85
C ARG A 402 10.51 -3.81 12.51
N THR A 403 10.95 -3.53 13.73
CA THR A 403 11.87 -4.41 14.46
C THR A 403 11.23 -5.76 14.79
N LEU A 404 9.94 -5.79 15.19
CA LEU A 404 9.20 -7.02 15.41
C LEU A 404 8.98 -7.80 14.10
N LEU A 405 8.67 -7.10 13.02
CA LEU A 405 8.49 -7.73 11.70
C LEU A 405 9.79 -8.36 11.19
N ASN A 406 10.93 -7.67 11.36
CA ASN A 406 12.25 -8.23 11.02
C ASN A 406 12.59 -9.46 11.87
N ALA A 407 12.27 -9.44 13.17
CA ALA A 407 12.45 -10.61 14.03
C ALA A 407 11.57 -11.79 13.58
N TYR A 408 10.32 -11.53 13.19
CA TYR A 408 9.41 -12.55 12.68
C TYR A 408 9.91 -13.14 11.35
N ILE A 409 10.37 -12.32 10.42
CA ILE A 409 10.96 -12.76 9.15
C ILE A 409 12.21 -13.61 9.42
N ARG A 410 13.10 -13.17 10.32
CA ARG A 410 14.30 -13.93 10.69
C ARG A 410 13.98 -15.29 11.30
N PHE A 411 12.91 -15.40 12.08
CA PHE A 411 12.43 -16.68 12.60
C PHE A 411 11.99 -17.64 11.48
N LEU A 412 11.43 -17.11 10.39
CA LEU A 412 11.00 -17.93 9.24
C LEU A 412 12.13 -18.29 8.29
N ALA A 413 13.18 -17.44 8.22
CA ALA A 413 14.29 -17.62 7.30
C ALA A 413 15.16 -18.81 7.67
N ASP A 414 15.68 -19.47 6.66
CA ASP A 414 16.65 -20.56 6.78
C ASP A 414 18.08 -20.03 7.02
N GLU A 415 19.07 -20.91 7.04
CA GLU A 415 20.48 -20.54 7.33
C GLU A 415 21.09 -19.62 6.26
N ASP A 416 20.64 -19.74 5.00
CA ASP A 416 21.08 -18.90 3.88
C ASP A 416 20.48 -17.50 3.89
N GLY A 417 19.57 -17.24 4.83
CA GLY A 417 18.90 -15.95 5.00
C GLY A 417 17.64 -15.77 4.17
N ASP A 418 17.28 -16.71 3.31
CA ASP A 418 16.04 -16.73 2.54
C ASP A 418 14.95 -17.61 3.20
N ILE A 419 13.70 -17.44 2.77
CA ILE A 419 12.56 -18.22 3.20
C ILE A 419 12.18 -19.15 2.05
N HIS A 420 12.33 -20.48 2.25
CA HIS A 420 11.96 -21.48 1.27
C HIS A 420 10.58 -22.06 1.58
N ILE A 421 9.59 -21.72 0.76
CA ILE A 421 8.19 -22.13 0.93
C ILE A 421 7.88 -23.23 -0.06
N PRO A 422 7.60 -24.48 0.40
CA PRO A 422 7.27 -25.59 -0.47
C PRO A 422 6.00 -25.32 -1.31
N LEU A 423 6.08 -25.62 -2.60
CA LEU A 423 4.97 -25.47 -3.55
C LEU A 423 4.47 -26.84 -4.07
N GLY A 424 5.10 -27.92 -3.64
CA GLY A 424 4.84 -29.29 -4.08
C GLY A 424 6.13 -30.08 -4.19
N VAL A 425 6.06 -31.28 -4.82
CA VAL A 425 7.21 -32.15 -4.94
C VAL A 425 8.34 -31.52 -5.75
N GLY A 426 9.47 -31.27 -5.08
CA GLY A 426 10.65 -30.67 -5.72
C GLY A 426 10.50 -29.21 -6.16
N ALA A 427 9.42 -28.53 -5.81
CA ALA A 427 9.15 -27.15 -6.15
C ALA A 427 9.06 -26.27 -4.90
N ALA A 428 9.72 -25.12 -4.90
CA ALA A 428 9.65 -24.13 -3.83
C ALA A 428 9.58 -22.70 -4.38
N MET A 429 8.92 -21.84 -3.62
CA MET A 429 9.04 -20.39 -3.75
C MET A 429 10.16 -19.92 -2.84
N VAL A 430 11.13 -19.20 -3.37
CA VAL A 430 12.17 -18.55 -2.58
C VAL A 430 11.82 -17.09 -2.38
N VAL A 431 11.74 -16.70 -1.14
CA VAL A 431 11.35 -15.34 -0.70
C VAL A 431 12.52 -14.73 0.06
N ALA A 432 12.82 -13.47 -0.19
CA ALA A 432 13.85 -12.76 0.55
C ALA A 432 13.55 -12.75 2.06
N GLY A 433 14.54 -13.07 2.89
CA GLY A 433 14.41 -13.02 4.34
C GLY A 433 14.67 -11.61 4.93
N GLU A 434 14.46 -10.59 4.11
CA GLU A 434 14.57 -9.18 4.48
C GLU A 434 13.47 -8.34 3.80
N LEU A 435 13.06 -7.28 4.46
CA LEU A 435 12.08 -6.35 3.90
C LEU A 435 12.63 -5.62 2.68
N MET A 436 11.79 -5.40 1.67
CA MET A 436 12.15 -4.60 0.51
C MET A 436 12.45 -3.16 0.93
N ALA A 437 13.61 -2.66 0.54
CA ALA A 437 13.99 -1.27 0.72
C ALA A 437 13.78 -0.48 -0.56
N PHE A 438 13.42 0.78 -0.36
CA PHE A 438 13.21 1.76 -1.41
C PHE A 438 14.02 3.00 -1.07
N GLU A 439 14.62 3.60 -2.05
CA GLU A 439 15.31 4.86 -1.88
C GLU A 439 14.31 6.01 -2.11
N ALA A 440 14.03 6.75 -1.04
CA ALA A 440 13.32 8.01 -1.13
C ALA A 440 14.35 9.10 -1.48
N PRO A 441 14.08 9.93 -2.49
CA PRO A 441 15.06 10.90 -2.95
C PRO A 441 15.26 12.09 -2.01
N THR A 442 14.46 12.19 -0.98
CA THR A 442 14.50 13.24 0.04
C THR A 442 14.29 12.64 1.42
N SER A 443 14.89 13.23 2.43
CA SER A 443 14.66 12.87 3.84
C SER A 443 14.02 14.02 4.62
N ILE A 444 13.46 13.68 5.79
CA ILE A 444 12.88 14.65 6.72
C ILE A 444 13.91 14.92 7.81
N VAL A 445 14.25 16.20 7.99
CA VAL A 445 15.13 16.66 9.06
C VAL A 445 14.34 17.61 9.96
N GLY A 446 14.23 17.32 11.26
CA GLY A 446 13.59 18.22 12.21
C GLY A 446 13.33 17.59 13.57
N ASP A 447 13.37 18.41 14.60
CA ASP A 447 13.27 17.98 16.00
C ASP A 447 11.82 17.64 16.44
N SER A 448 10.81 17.98 15.65
CA SER A 448 9.41 17.73 16.03
C SER A 448 9.02 16.26 16.09
N ILE A 449 9.74 15.41 15.34
CA ILE A 449 9.55 13.95 15.39
C ILE A 449 10.21 13.40 16.67
N ALA A 450 11.34 13.96 17.08
CA ALA A 450 12.04 13.55 18.28
C ALA A 450 11.23 13.82 19.56
N ILE A 451 10.48 14.91 19.64
CA ILE A 451 9.66 15.26 20.81
C ILE A 451 8.48 14.26 20.95
N GLU A 452 7.81 13.89 19.83
CA GLU A 452 6.75 12.90 19.87
C GLU A 452 7.29 11.47 20.16
N GLU A 453 8.50 11.17 19.69
CA GLU A 453 9.20 9.91 20.01
C GLU A 453 9.64 9.85 21.47
N GLU A 454 10.13 10.94 22.05
CA GLU A 454 10.58 11.01 23.46
C GLU A 454 9.40 10.92 24.43
N GLU A 455 8.25 11.56 24.14
CA GLU A 455 7.01 11.38 24.90
C GLU A 455 6.44 9.97 24.75
N ALA A 456 6.56 9.36 23.58
CA ALA A 456 6.12 8.00 23.31
C ALA A 456 7.04 6.95 23.95
N GLU A 457 8.36 7.18 23.96
CA GLU A 457 9.33 6.29 24.63
C GLU A 457 9.10 6.23 26.13
N THR A 458 8.75 7.35 26.77
CA THR A 458 8.47 7.41 28.22
C THR A 458 7.21 6.61 28.59
N ASP A 459 6.15 6.71 27.79
CA ASP A 459 4.93 5.92 28.01
C ASP A 459 5.13 4.43 27.63
N THR A 460 5.95 4.17 26.60
CA THR A 460 6.25 2.81 26.12
C THR A 460 7.22 2.10 27.07
N ALA A 461 8.17 2.82 27.68
CA ALA A 461 9.09 2.25 28.67
C ALA A 461 8.33 1.73 29.90
N ALA A 462 7.27 2.43 30.34
CA ALA A 462 6.43 1.97 31.45
C ALA A 462 5.64 0.69 31.09
N ASP A 463 5.10 0.59 29.87
CA ASP A 463 4.42 -0.63 29.39
C ASP A 463 5.41 -1.76 29.06
N GLN A 464 6.64 -1.45 28.64
CA GLN A 464 7.70 -2.42 28.31
C GLN A 464 8.32 -3.02 29.58
N LEU A 465 8.50 -2.25 30.63
CA LEU A 465 8.91 -2.73 31.95
C LEU A 465 7.88 -3.71 32.52
N ASP A 466 6.58 -3.43 32.32
CA ASP A 466 5.49 -4.30 32.73
C ASP A 466 5.42 -5.60 31.89
N ASP A 467 5.83 -5.55 30.61
CA ASP A 467 5.81 -6.70 29.70
C ASP A 467 7.14 -7.48 29.66
N GLY A 468 8.16 -7.08 30.44
CA GLY A 468 9.46 -7.75 30.56
C GLY A 468 10.28 -7.72 29.27
N ILE A 469 10.18 -6.64 28.49
CA ILE A 469 11.03 -6.41 27.31
C ILE A 469 12.31 -5.74 27.80
N ASP A 470 13.30 -6.55 28.19
CA ASP A 470 14.64 -6.08 28.49
C ASP A 470 15.31 -5.56 27.21
N PHE A 471 15.54 -4.26 27.14
CA PHE A 471 16.57 -3.68 26.26
C PHE A 471 17.92 -4.02 26.90
N LEU A 472 18.48 -5.15 26.53
CA LEU A 472 19.89 -5.40 26.83
C LEU A 472 20.71 -4.60 25.82
N ASP A 473 21.35 -3.54 26.31
CA ASP A 473 22.39 -2.82 25.59
C ASP A 473 23.48 -3.80 25.13
N ALA A 474 24.06 -3.50 23.95
CA ALA A 474 25.02 -4.35 23.25
C ALA A 474 26.38 -4.47 23.98
N ASP A 475 26.54 -3.89 25.16
CA ASP A 475 27.85 -3.75 25.85
C ASP A 475 28.20 -4.86 26.83
N GLU A 476 27.35 -5.87 27.04
CA GLU A 476 27.63 -6.95 28.02
C GLU A 476 28.19 -8.27 27.42
N PHE A 477 28.61 -8.29 26.16
CA PHE A 477 29.39 -9.43 25.68
C PHE A 477 30.84 -9.01 25.47
N GLY A 478 31.60 -9.15 26.59
CA GLY A 478 33.05 -9.09 26.58
C GLY A 478 33.63 -10.00 25.49
N GLU A 479 34.72 -9.51 24.92
CA GLU A 479 35.64 -10.19 24.03
C GLU A 479 35.86 -11.64 24.50
N VAL A 480 35.48 -12.60 23.65
CA VAL A 480 36.04 -13.93 23.71
C VAL A 480 37.24 -13.94 22.80
N GLU A 481 38.44 -13.91 23.42
CA GLU A 481 39.73 -14.05 22.76
C GLU A 481 39.82 -15.28 21.85
N ALA A 482 40.53 -15.03 20.73
CA ALA A 482 41.28 -15.93 19.83
C ALA A 482 40.65 -17.22 19.36
#